data_e84eb272f77a0cfb724d596a29003d96
#
_entry.id   e84eb272f77a0cfb724d596a29003d96
#
_cell.length_a   1.000
_cell.length_b   1.000
_cell.length_c   1.000
_cell.angle_alpha   90.00
_cell.angle_beta   90.00
_cell.angle_gamma   90.00
#
_symmetry.space_group_name_H-M   'P 1'
#
loop_
_entity.id
_entity.type
_entity.pdbx_description
1 polymer ?
#
loop_
_entity_poly.entity_id
_entity_poly.type
_entity_poly.pdbx_seq_one_letter_code
_entity_poly.pdbx_strand_id
1 'polypeptide(L)'
;MFIKTLNYRADKYIISIGVKIMELNDKILKLNELIAQSSRIVFFGGAGVSTESNIPDFRSADGIYMTDYKIPPETILSHTFFMEHTAEFYDFYRKHLCYPDAKPNDAHYKLAELEKSGKLLSVITQNVDGLHTKAESKSVCELHGSALRNYCMKCGKFYDFDYVYKADGIPRCECGGIIKPDVVLYEEPLDSDVITKAVIAITAADLLIVAGTSLTVYPAAGFIRYFSGDNLVLINRDETEMDSKFGLIIHEKVGEVLSRINF
;
A
#
# COMPACT_ATOMS: atom_id res chain seq x y z
N MET A 1 -22.26 -36.25 -29.62
CA MET A 1 -22.28 -34.80 -29.80
C MET A 1 -21.74 -34.03 -28.59
N PHE A 2 -21.95 -34.48 -27.34
CA PHE A 2 -21.51 -33.80 -26.11
C PHE A 2 -20.00 -33.76 -25.88
N ILE A 3 -19.23 -34.77 -26.29
CA ILE A 3 -17.79 -34.88 -26.03
C ILE A 3 -16.97 -33.86 -26.88
N LYS A 4 -17.38 -33.57 -28.10
CA LYS A 4 -16.70 -32.58 -28.97
C LYS A 4 -16.85 -31.11 -28.46
N THR A 5 -17.96 -30.82 -27.80
CA THR A 5 -18.24 -29.46 -27.28
C THR A 5 -17.47 -29.17 -25.98
N LEU A 6 -17.19 -30.21 -25.16
CA LEU A 6 -16.37 -30.06 -23.95
C LEU A 6 -14.89 -29.79 -24.28
N ASN A 7 -14.33 -30.56 -25.26
CA ASN A 7 -12.94 -30.37 -25.68
C ASN A 7 -12.73 -28.97 -26.29
N TYR A 8 -13.66 -28.49 -27.12
CA TYR A 8 -13.53 -27.14 -27.74
C TYR A 8 -13.53 -26.01 -26.73
N ARG A 9 -14.31 -26.11 -25.61
CA ARG A 9 -14.30 -25.13 -24.53
C ARG A 9 -13.01 -25.19 -23.70
N ALA A 10 -12.51 -26.40 -23.42
CA ALA A 10 -11.24 -26.61 -22.72
C ALA A 10 -10.06 -26.06 -23.53
N ASP A 11 -9.99 -26.36 -24.82
CA ASP A 11 -8.92 -25.87 -25.70
C ASP A 11 -8.94 -24.36 -25.83
N LYS A 12 -10.12 -23.73 -25.96
CA LYS A 12 -10.25 -22.27 -26.01
C LYS A 12 -9.85 -21.60 -24.69
N TYR A 13 -10.13 -22.24 -23.56
CA TYR A 13 -9.73 -21.78 -22.22
C TYR A 13 -8.22 -21.88 -22.02
N ILE A 14 -7.59 -23.00 -22.42
CA ILE A 14 -6.14 -23.20 -22.36
C ILE A 14 -5.39 -22.20 -23.26
N ILE A 15 -5.89 -21.98 -24.48
CA ILE A 15 -5.30 -20.97 -25.39
C ILE A 15 -5.42 -19.56 -24.80
N SER A 16 -6.56 -19.20 -24.22
CA SER A 16 -6.78 -17.90 -23.58
C SER A 16 -5.84 -17.67 -22.39
N ILE A 17 -5.64 -18.70 -21.54
CA ILE A 17 -4.67 -18.63 -20.43
C ILE A 17 -3.25 -18.50 -20.97
N GLY A 18 -2.88 -19.27 -21.98
CA GLY A 18 -1.56 -19.21 -22.62
C GLY A 18 -1.25 -17.84 -23.19
N VAL A 19 -2.19 -17.20 -23.88
CA VAL A 19 -2.06 -15.84 -24.40
C VAL A 19 -1.89 -14.82 -23.27
N LYS A 20 -2.70 -14.91 -22.19
CA LYS A 20 -2.60 -14.02 -21.04
C LYS A 20 -1.25 -14.15 -20.31
N ILE A 21 -0.72 -15.37 -20.17
CA ILE A 21 0.61 -15.61 -19.57
C ILE A 21 1.72 -15.03 -20.45
N MET A 22 1.66 -15.18 -21.76
CA MET A 22 2.63 -14.57 -22.68
C MET A 22 2.62 -13.04 -22.57
N GLU A 23 1.44 -12.44 -22.58
CA GLU A 23 1.29 -10.98 -22.41
C GLU A 23 1.85 -10.47 -21.08
N LEU A 24 1.65 -11.19 -19.98
CA LEU A 24 2.21 -10.85 -18.67
C LEU A 24 3.75 -10.94 -18.68
N ASN A 25 4.31 -11.99 -19.31
CA ASN A 25 5.76 -12.15 -19.44
C ASN A 25 6.40 -10.99 -20.21
N ASP A 26 5.79 -10.57 -21.32
CA ASP A 26 6.27 -9.46 -22.12
C ASP A 26 6.23 -8.14 -21.33
N LYS A 27 5.18 -7.91 -20.54
CA LYS A 27 5.09 -6.74 -19.64
C LYS A 27 6.15 -6.76 -18.54
N ILE A 28 6.45 -7.94 -17.97
CA ILE A 28 7.51 -8.08 -16.96
C ILE A 28 8.89 -7.87 -17.59
N LEU A 29 9.14 -8.38 -18.80
CA LEU A 29 10.38 -8.09 -19.53
C LEU A 29 10.54 -6.59 -19.74
N LYS A 30 9.48 -5.89 -20.15
CA LYS A 30 9.51 -4.44 -20.33
C LYS A 30 9.77 -3.71 -19.00
N LEU A 31 9.18 -4.14 -17.89
CA LEU A 31 9.46 -3.60 -16.57
C LEU A 31 10.94 -3.79 -16.18
N ASN A 32 11.52 -4.98 -16.45
CA ASN A 32 12.95 -5.25 -16.22
C ASN A 32 13.85 -4.32 -17.02
N GLU A 33 13.52 -4.06 -18.31
CA GLU A 33 14.25 -3.10 -19.12
C GLU A 33 14.22 -1.69 -18.53
N LEU A 34 13.03 -1.22 -18.08
CA LEU A 34 12.88 0.08 -17.46
C LEU A 34 13.69 0.18 -16.17
N ILE A 35 13.65 -0.84 -15.31
CA ILE A 35 14.43 -0.91 -14.06
C ILE A 35 15.94 -0.93 -14.37
N ALA A 36 16.39 -1.71 -15.37
CA ALA A 36 17.80 -1.78 -15.74
C ALA A 36 18.35 -0.42 -16.21
N GLN A 37 17.55 0.33 -16.99
CA GLN A 37 17.90 1.64 -17.54
C GLN A 37 17.79 2.78 -16.52
N SER A 38 17.09 2.56 -15.41
CA SER A 38 16.85 3.59 -14.39
C SER A 38 17.89 3.56 -13.27
N SER A 39 18.18 4.71 -12.70
CA SER A 39 19.10 4.91 -11.59
C SER A 39 18.45 5.61 -10.38
N ARG A 40 17.26 6.17 -10.56
CA ARG A 40 16.50 6.91 -9.54
C ARG A 40 15.04 6.46 -9.56
N ILE A 41 14.81 5.26 -9.08
CA ILE A 41 13.48 4.66 -9.01
C ILE A 41 12.77 5.15 -7.74
N VAL A 42 11.50 5.49 -7.84
CA VAL A 42 10.62 5.71 -6.70
C VAL A 42 9.45 4.74 -6.80
N PHE A 43 9.13 4.12 -5.67
CA PHE A 43 7.94 3.29 -5.54
C PHE A 43 6.87 4.03 -4.75
N PHE A 44 5.63 4.05 -5.26
CA PHE A 44 4.47 4.64 -4.62
C PHE A 44 3.41 3.56 -4.40
N GLY A 45 3.19 3.15 -3.15
CA GLY A 45 2.37 2.00 -2.80
C GLY A 45 1.15 2.33 -1.95
N GLY A 46 0.10 1.50 -2.08
CA GLY A 46 -1.09 1.51 -1.23
C GLY A 46 -1.39 0.12 -0.66
N ALA A 47 -2.60 -0.06 -0.11
CA ALA A 47 -3.00 -1.25 0.65
C ALA A 47 -2.89 -2.56 -0.14
N GLY A 48 -3.04 -2.53 -1.47
CA GLY A 48 -2.87 -3.68 -2.35
C GLY A 48 -1.46 -4.28 -2.34
N VAL A 49 -0.43 -3.55 -1.85
CA VAL A 49 0.93 -4.10 -1.65
C VAL A 49 0.96 -5.12 -0.53
N SER A 50 0.10 -4.97 0.49
CA SER A 50 0.09 -5.81 1.69
C SER A 50 -0.95 -6.94 1.65
N THR A 51 -1.73 -7.08 0.57
CA THR A 51 -2.74 -8.15 0.46
C THR A 51 -2.13 -9.55 0.47
N GLU A 52 -0.93 -9.70 -0.11
CA GLU A 52 -0.15 -10.95 -0.08
C GLU A 52 0.57 -11.18 1.27
N SER A 53 0.41 -10.25 2.22
CA SER A 53 0.81 -10.37 3.64
C SER A 53 -0.39 -10.67 4.55
N ASN A 54 -1.55 -11.06 3.98
CA ASN A 54 -2.84 -11.29 4.66
C ASN A 54 -3.40 -10.04 5.37
N ILE A 55 -3.09 -8.84 4.86
CA ILE A 55 -3.73 -7.60 5.26
C ILE A 55 -4.72 -7.22 4.16
N PRO A 56 -6.03 -7.22 4.39
CA PRO A 56 -7.02 -6.84 3.38
C PRO A 56 -6.83 -5.38 2.97
N ASP A 57 -7.05 -5.09 1.70
CA ASP A 57 -7.14 -3.70 1.26
C ASP A 57 -8.49 -3.07 1.68
N PHE A 58 -8.70 -1.80 1.34
CA PHE A 58 -9.91 -1.09 1.76
C PHE A 58 -11.10 -1.31 0.82
N ARG A 59 -10.90 -1.45 -0.49
CA ARG A 59 -11.93 -1.26 -1.53
C ARG A 59 -12.21 -2.45 -2.41
N SER A 60 -11.35 -3.47 -2.42
CA SER A 60 -11.61 -4.68 -3.21
C SER A 60 -12.85 -5.44 -2.71
N ALA A 61 -13.28 -6.44 -3.45
CA ALA A 61 -14.43 -7.27 -3.07
C ALA A 61 -14.29 -7.89 -1.67
N ASP A 62 -13.06 -8.16 -1.22
CA ASP A 62 -12.73 -8.69 0.11
C ASP A 62 -12.19 -7.59 1.05
N GLY A 63 -12.31 -6.32 0.66
CA GLY A 63 -11.76 -5.17 1.38
C GLY A 63 -12.56 -4.78 2.62
N ILE A 64 -11.93 -3.94 3.46
CA ILE A 64 -12.50 -3.48 4.73
C ILE A 64 -13.85 -2.76 4.53
N TYR A 65 -14.03 -2.04 3.41
CA TYR A 65 -15.27 -1.30 3.11
C TYR A 65 -16.44 -2.19 2.70
N MET A 66 -16.18 -3.46 2.37
CA MET A 66 -17.23 -4.44 2.05
C MET A 66 -17.75 -5.18 3.30
N THR A 67 -17.22 -4.86 4.48
CA THR A 67 -17.71 -5.42 5.74
C THR A 67 -19.01 -4.73 6.17
N ASP A 68 -19.94 -5.52 6.73
CA ASP A 68 -21.29 -5.09 7.13
C ASP A 68 -21.25 -4.20 8.40
N TYR A 69 -20.62 -3.02 8.29
CA TYR A 69 -20.66 -2.02 9.34
C TYR A 69 -21.80 -1.05 9.08
N LYS A 70 -22.56 -0.72 10.14
CA LYS A 70 -23.62 0.29 10.08
C LYS A 70 -23.09 1.70 9.79
N ILE A 71 -21.81 1.94 10.12
CA ILE A 71 -21.12 3.22 9.94
C ILE A 71 -19.99 2.98 8.92
N PRO A 72 -19.88 3.82 7.87
CA PRO A 72 -18.81 3.69 6.90
C PRO A 72 -17.42 3.72 7.55
N PRO A 73 -16.48 2.85 7.14
CA PRO A 73 -15.12 2.83 7.69
C PRO A 73 -14.39 4.17 7.63
N GLU A 74 -14.62 4.98 6.59
CA GLU A 74 -14.06 6.34 6.50
C GLU A 74 -14.56 7.24 7.65
N THR A 75 -15.81 7.09 8.05
CA THR A 75 -16.37 7.84 9.19
C THR A 75 -15.72 7.35 10.50
N ILE A 76 -15.59 6.04 10.69
CA ILE A 76 -14.97 5.46 11.90
C ILE A 76 -13.49 5.89 12.01
N LEU A 77 -12.80 5.97 10.89
CA LEU A 77 -11.40 6.38 10.81
C LEU A 77 -11.20 7.90 10.66
N SER A 78 -12.19 8.72 11.06
CA SER A 78 -12.08 10.18 11.08
C SER A 78 -11.62 10.70 12.45
N HIS A 79 -11.02 11.89 12.45
CA HIS A 79 -10.64 12.60 13.69
C HIS A 79 -11.86 12.86 14.58
N THR A 80 -12.95 13.34 14.01
CA THR A 80 -14.18 13.61 14.75
C THR A 80 -14.71 12.36 15.43
N PHE A 81 -14.80 11.24 14.72
CA PHE A 81 -15.27 9.98 15.31
C PHE A 81 -14.32 9.46 16.41
N PHE A 82 -13.00 9.57 16.19
CA PHE A 82 -12.03 9.21 17.22
C PHE A 82 -12.23 10.00 18.51
N MET A 83 -12.54 11.29 18.41
CA MET A 83 -12.74 12.16 19.58
C MET A 83 -14.06 11.92 20.31
N GLU A 84 -15.13 11.61 19.57
CA GLU A 84 -16.49 11.48 20.11
C GLU A 84 -16.83 10.03 20.50
N HIS A 85 -16.26 9.05 19.78
CA HIS A 85 -16.56 7.62 19.89
C HIS A 85 -15.27 6.79 20.05
N THR A 86 -14.38 7.22 20.95
CA THR A 86 -13.03 6.65 21.09
C THR A 86 -13.03 5.13 21.34
N ALA A 87 -14.00 4.60 22.06
CA ALA A 87 -14.09 3.16 22.35
C ALA A 87 -14.39 2.36 21.06
N GLU A 88 -15.42 2.79 20.30
CA GLU A 88 -15.81 2.14 19.05
C GLU A 88 -14.70 2.28 17.99
N PHE A 89 -13.99 3.42 17.97
CA PHE A 89 -12.80 3.57 17.12
C PHE A 89 -11.75 2.50 17.44
N TYR A 90 -11.42 2.25 18.72
CA TYR A 90 -10.42 1.26 19.08
C TYR A 90 -10.86 -0.17 18.81
N ASP A 91 -12.13 -0.50 18.95
CA ASP A 91 -12.66 -1.80 18.58
C ASP A 91 -12.50 -2.07 17.08
N PHE A 92 -12.80 -1.07 16.25
CA PHE A 92 -12.60 -1.15 14.80
C PHE A 92 -11.12 -1.17 14.43
N TYR A 93 -10.32 -0.26 15.02
CA TYR A 93 -8.89 -0.11 14.75
C TYR A 93 -8.12 -1.41 15.00
N ARG A 94 -8.33 -2.04 16.15
CA ARG A 94 -7.66 -3.31 16.48
C ARG A 94 -8.05 -4.43 15.54
N LYS A 95 -9.30 -4.47 15.13
CA LYS A 95 -9.82 -5.54 14.27
C LYS A 95 -9.38 -5.40 12.83
N HIS A 96 -9.22 -4.17 12.32
CA HIS A 96 -9.07 -3.92 10.90
C HIS A 96 -7.77 -3.22 10.49
N LEU A 97 -7.01 -2.66 11.43
CA LEU A 97 -5.74 -2.00 11.13
C LEU A 97 -4.55 -2.60 11.89
N CYS A 98 -4.78 -3.50 12.85
CA CYS A 98 -3.74 -4.14 13.62
C CYS A 98 -3.55 -5.60 13.20
N TYR A 99 -2.39 -5.92 12.62
CA TYR A 99 -2.04 -7.25 12.13
C TYR A 99 -0.69 -7.69 12.71
N PRO A 100 -0.65 -8.16 13.99
CA PRO A 100 0.60 -8.46 14.70
C PRO A 100 1.43 -9.55 14.03
N ASP A 101 0.76 -10.51 13.39
CA ASP A 101 1.40 -11.67 12.76
C ASP A 101 1.78 -11.46 11.30
N ALA A 102 1.45 -10.28 10.72
CA ALA A 102 1.76 -9.98 9.34
C ALA A 102 3.28 -9.92 9.10
N LYS A 103 3.68 -10.53 7.98
CA LYS A 103 5.08 -10.57 7.54
C LYS A 103 5.20 -9.89 6.19
N PRO A 104 6.35 -9.25 5.91
CA PRO A 104 6.62 -8.76 4.57
C PRO A 104 6.45 -9.88 3.54
N ASN A 105 5.94 -9.53 2.36
CA ASN A 105 5.84 -10.40 1.19
C ASN A 105 6.93 -10.06 0.17
N ASP A 106 6.93 -10.75 -0.96
CA ASP A 106 7.94 -10.60 -2.00
C ASP A 106 8.09 -9.17 -2.52
N ALA A 107 7.00 -8.39 -2.57
CA ALA A 107 7.08 -6.98 -2.96
C ALA A 107 7.95 -6.17 -1.99
N HIS A 108 7.75 -6.33 -0.70
CA HIS A 108 8.52 -5.63 0.33
C HIS A 108 10.00 -5.98 0.27
N TYR A 109 10.32 -7.28 0.18
CA TYR A 109 11.72 -7.74 0.11
C TYR A 109 12.39 -7.28 -1.18
N LYS A 110 11.70 -7.33 -2.31
CA LYS A 110 12.26 -6.90 -3.59
C LYS A 110 12.53 -5.40 -3.64
N LEU A 111 11.70 -4.58 -3.02
CA LEU A 111 11.94 -3.14 -2.89
C LEU A 111 13.15 -2.85 -2.00
N ALA A 112 13.33 -3.59 -0.91
CA ALA A 112 14.53 -3.48 -0.07
C ALA A 112 15.81 -3.90 -0.81
N GLU A 113 15.75 -4.94 -1.68
CA GLU A 113 16.86 -5.32 -2.56
C GLU A 113 17.19 -4.21 -3.57
N LEU A 114 16.19 -3.60 -4.20
CA LEU A 114 16.36 -2.46 -5.13
C LEU A 114 17.01 -1.26 -4.42
N GLU A 115 16.60 -0.97 -3.20
CA GLU A 115 17.22 0.09 -2.39
C GLU A 115 18.68 -0.23 -2.08
N LYS A 116 18.97 -1.46 -1.64
CA LYS A 116 20.33 -1.92 -1.36
C LYS A 116 21.25 -1.90 -2.58
N SER A 117 20.70 -2.10 -3.79
CA SER A 117 21.44 -1.98 -5.04
C SER A 117 21.75 -0.53 -5.44
N GLY A 118 21.18 0.46 -4.72
CA GLY A 118 21.31 1.89 -5.01
C GLY A 118 20.40 2.42 -6.12
N LYS A 119 19.49 1.60 -6.62
CA LYS A 119 18.53 2.00 -7.68
C LYS A 119 17.26 2.66 -7.15
N LEU A 120 16.75 2.23 -5.97
CA LEU A 120 15.53 2.78 -5.37
C LEU A 120 15.89 3.94 -4.43
N LEU A 121 15.36 5.12 -4.71
CA LEU A 121 15.54 6.33 -3.89
C LEU A 121 14.66 6.30 -2.64
N SER A 122 13.41 5.89 -2.81
CA SER A 122 12.45 5.87 -1.71
C SER A 122 11.24 4.98 -2.01
N VAL A 123 10.71 4.38 -0.97
CA VAL A 123 9.37 3.84 -0.91
C VAL A 123 8.45 4.91 -0.32
N ILE A 124 7.45 5.33 -1.06
CA ILE A 124 6.38 6.21 -0.58
C ILE A 124 5.16 5.32 -0.37
N THR A 125 4.72 5.18 0.86
CA THR A 125 3.62 4.28 1.19
C THR A 125 2.45 5.00 1.85
N GLN A 126 1.25 4.59 1.48
CA GLN A 126 0.00 4.95 2.16
C GLN A 126 -0.31 3.99 3.32
N ASN A 127 0.42 2.87 3.42
CA ASN A 127 0.18 1.85 4.42
C ASN A 127 0.76 2.25 5.78
N VAL A 128 0.10 1.81 6.84
CA VAL A 128 0.47 2.06 8.23
C VAL A 128 1.02 0.81 8.94
N ASP A 129 1.17 -0.30 8.21
CA ASP A 129 1.51 -1.63 8.74
C ASP A 129 3.00 -1.80 9.10
N GLY A 130 3.88 -0.92 8.62
CA GLY A 130 5.32 -0.96 8.85
C GLY A 130 6.07 -2.08 8.14
N LEU A 131 5.44 -2.81 7.18
CA LEU A 131 6.05 -3.98 6.54
C LEU A 131 7.25 -3.62 5.66
N HIS A 132 7.30 -2.44 5.05
CA HIS A 132 8.50 -1.99 4.31
C HIS A 132 9.72 -1.88 5.22
N THR A 133 9.56 -1.25 6.38
CA THR A 133 10.64 -1.15 7.39
C THR A 133 11.01 -2.52 7.95
N LYS A 134 10.03 -3.40 8.17
CA LYS A 134 10.25 -4.79 8.61
C LYS A 134 10.99 -5.63 7.56
N ALA A 135 10.86 -5.30 6.27
CA ALA A 135 11.63 -5.87 5.17
C ALA A 135 13.01 -5.21 4.98
N GLU A 136 13.43 -4.34 5.91
CA GLU A 136 14.71 -3.64 5.95
C GLU A 136 14.88 -2.46 4.97
N SER A 137 13.81 -1.99 4.30
CA SER A 137 13.85 -0.71 3.59
C SER A 137 14.17 0.42 4.57
N LYS A 138 15.06 1.33 4.16
CA LYS A 138 15.55 2.45 4.99
C LYS A 138 14.91 3.79 4.62
N SER A 139 14.70 4.01 3.33
CA SER A 139 14.10 5.24 2.80
C SER A 139 12.61 5.04 2.58
N VAL A 140 11.83 5.09 3.66
CA VAL A 140 10.37 4.92 3.63
C VAL A 140 9.68 6.20 4.04
N CYS A 141 8.83 6.75 3.16
CA CYS A 141 7.94 7.87 3.44
C CYS A 141 6.54 7.33 3.76
N GLU A 142 6.19 7.25 5.04
CA GLU A 142 4.88 6.79 5.52
C GLU A 142 3.88 7.95 5.50
N LEU A 143 3.19 8.17 4.37
CA LEU A 143 2.29 9.32 4.16
C LEU A 143 1.15 9.40 5.19
N HIS A 144 0.66 8.26 5.63
CA HIS A 144 -0.42 8.17 6.61
C HIS A 144 0.07 7.77 8.01
N GLY A 145 1.38 7.93 8.28
CA GLY A 145 1.96 7.55 9.56
C GLY A 145 2.14 6.05 9.73
N SER A 146 2.10 5.56 10.97
CA SER A 146 2.34 4.14 11.29
C SER A 146 1.57 3.68 12.51
N ALA A 147 0.98 2.49 12.43
CA ALA A 147 0.36 1.82 13.56
C ALA A 147 1.38 1.34 14.62
N LEU A 148 2.67 1.29 14.25
CA LEU A 148 3.74 0.86 15.17
C LEU A 148 4.13 1.94 16.18
N ARG A 149 3.74 3.20 15.96
CA ARG A 149 4.01 4.33 16.83
C ARG A 149 2.71 4.88 17.39
N ASN A 150 2.69 5.17 18.67
CA ASN A 150 1.51 5.69 19.34
C ASN A 150 1.94 6.71 20.37
N TYR A 151 1.17 7.78 20.54
CA TYR A 151 1.54 8.89 21.44
C TYR A 151 0.39 9.31 22.35
N CYS A 152 0.74 9.62 23.59
CA CYS A 152 -0.22 10.23 24.51
C CYS A 152 -0.60 11.64 24.03
N MET A 153 -1.88 11.89 23.82
CA MET A 153 -2.40 13.19 23.39
C MET A 153 -2.17 14.31 24.42
N LYS A 154 -1.93 13.97 25.71
CA LYS A 154 -1.73 14.96 26.77
C LYS A 154 -0.26 15.29 27.00
N CYS A 155 0.63 14.29 27.04
CA CYS A 155 2.03 14.49 27.43
C CYS A 155 3.05 14.08 26.35
N GLY A 156 2.62 13.58 25.18
CA GLY A 156 3.49 13.18 24.09
C GLY A 156 4.30 11.89 24.34
N LYS A 157 4.10 11.19 25.48
CA LYS A 157 4.84 9.95 25.76
C LYS A 157 4.56 8.91 24.68
N PHE A 158 5.63 8.31 24.16
CA PHE A 158 5.58 7.24 23.16
C PHE A 158 5.13 5.92 23.78
N TYR A 159 4.39 5.14 22.98
CA TYR A 159 3.96 3.77 23.25
C TYR A 159 4.10 2.94 21.99
N ASP A 160 4.53 1.70 22.11
CA ASP A 160 4.66 0.76 21.01
C ASP A 160 3.31 0.19 20.57
N PHE A 161 3.35 -0.58 19.49
CA PHE A 161 2.18 -1.28 18.95
C PHE A 161 1.52 -2.21 19.96
N ASP A 162 2.32 -3.00 20.67
CA ASP A 162 1.84 -4.02 21.62
C ASP A 162 1.04 -3.42 22.76
N TYR A 163 1.46 -2.27 23.25
CA TYR A 163 0.73 -1.58 24.32
C TYR A 163 -0.69 -1.19 23.90
N VAL A 164 -0.86 -0.69 22.70
CA VAL A 164 -2.18 -0.26 22.18
C VAL A 164 -3.01 -1.45 21.72
N TYR A 165 -2.38 -2.42 21.06
CA TYR A 165 -3.07 -3.61 20.57
C TYR A 165 -3.62 -4.48 21.71
N LYS A 166 -2.84 -4.68 22.80
CA LYS A 166 -3.20 -5.52 23.95
C LYS A 166 -4.03 -4.79 25.01
N ALA A 167 -4.22 -3.48 24.89
CA ALA A 167 -5.00 -2.72 25.84
C ALA A 167 -6.48 -3.14 25.83
N ASP A 168 -7.08 -3.27 27.01
CA ASP A 168 -8.52 -3.43 27.14
C ASP A 168 -9.21 -2.05 27.05
N GLY A 169 -10.17 -1.93 26.15
CA GLY A 169 -10.88 -0.67 25.87
C GLY A 169 -9.96 0.44 25.32
N ILE A 170 -10.08 1.66 25.86
CA ILE A 170 -9.31 2.84 25.38
C ILE A 170 -7.91 2.83 25.98
N PRO A 171 -6.82 2.77 25.20
CA PRO A 171 -5.45 2.84 25.70
C PRO A 171 -5.19 4.18 26.40
N ARG A 172 -4.69 4.13 27.64
CA ARG A 172 -4.42 5.32 28.46
C ARG A 172 -2.98 5.37 28.93
N CYS A 173 -2.45 6.59 28.92
CA CYS A 173 -1.15 6.92 29.50
C CYS A 173 -1.25 7.00 31.04
N GLU A 174 -0.13 6.80 31.73
CA GLU A 174 0.00 7.02 33.18
C GLU A 174 -0.46 8.42 33.62
N CYS A 175 -0.35 9.44 32.74
CA CYS A 175 -0.85 10.80 33.01
C CYS A 175 -2.38 10.95 32.85
N GLY A 176 -3.09 9.86 32.56
CA GLY A 176 -4.53 9.81 32.31
C GLY A 176 -4.96 10.23 30.90
N GLY A 177 -4.02 10.66 30.03
CA GLY A 177 -4.32 11.02 28.64
C GLY A 177 -4.63 9.80 27.77
N ILE A 178 -5.45 9.98 26.73
CA ILE A 178 -5.69 8.96 25.69
C ILE A 178 -4.41 8.82 24.85
N ILE A 179 -4.06 7.59 24.47
CA ILE A 179 -2.96 7.32 23.56
C ILE A 179 -3.56 7.22 22.15
N LYS A 180 -3.15 8.07 21.22
CA LYS A 180 -3.57 8.03 19.81
C LYS A 180 -2.49 7.33 18.97
N PRO A 181 -2.88 6.42 18.05
CA PRO A 181 -1.93 5.90 17.05
C PRO A 181 -1.43 7.04 16.16
N ASP A 182 -0.15 6.96 15.78
CA ASP A 182 0.49 7.86 14.82
C ASP A 182 0.01 7.54 13.38
N VAL A 183 -1.31 7.44 13.24
CA VAL A 183 -2.00 7.22 11.98
C VAL A 183 -2.78 8.49 11.65
N VAL A 184 -2.59 9.00 10.44
CA VAL A 184 -3.33 10.15 9.93
C VAL A 184 -4.75 9.70 9.62
N LEU A 185 -5.69 10.20 10.41
CA LEU A 185 -7.12 9.93 10.23
C LEU A 185 -7.71 10.85 9.14
N TYR A 186 -8.85 10.47 8.59
CA TYR A 186 -9.63 11.42 7.79
C TYR A 186 -9.84 12.71 8.59
N GLU A 187 -9.87 13.85 7.92
CA GLU A 187 -9.93 15.20 8.50
C GLU A 187 -8.59 15.70 9.09
N GLU A 188 -7.57 14.85 9.23
CA GLU A 188 -6.24 15.27 9.69
C GLU A 188 -5.34 15.60 8.49
N PRO A 189 -4.47 16.62 8.61
CA PRO A 189 -3.48 16.91 7.58
C PRO A 189 -2.37 15.85 7.58
N LEU A 190 -1.78 15.60 6.40
CA LEU A 190 -0.53 14.85 6.32
C LEU A 190 0.63 15.67 6.92
N ASP A 191 1.64 14.97 7.41
CA ASP A 191 2.87 15.61 7.89
C ASP A 191 3.62 16.34 6.75
N SER A 192 3.95 17.61 6.96
CA SER A 192 4.57 18.48 5.95
C SER A 192 5.98 18.03 5.55
N ASP A 193 6.75 17.46 6.48
CA ASP A 193 8.10 16.99 6.22
C ASP A 193 8.06 15.70 5.42
N VAL A 194 7.08 14.82 5.69
CA VAL A 194 6.85 13.59 4.91
C VAL A 194 6.39 13.94 3.49
N ILE A 195 5.46 14.90 3.34
CA ILE A 195 5.04 15.40 2.02
C ILE A 195 6.25 15.94 1.24
N THR A 196 7.06 16.78 1.87
CA THR A 196 8.22 17.39 1.23
C THR A 196 9.22 16.34 0.75
N LYS A 197 9.53 15.34 1.58
CA LYS A 197 10.42 14.23 1.21
C LYS A 197 9.86 13.42 0.04
N ALA A 198 8.56 13.10 0.08
CA ALA A 198 7.90 12.35 -0.98
C ALA A 198 7.92 13.11 -2.31
N VAL A 199 7.60 14.41 -2.31
CA VAL A 199 7.60 15.25 -3.52
C VAL A 199 9.01 15.40 -4.09
N ILE A 200 10.03 15.62 -3.25
CA ILE A 200 11.43 15.68 -3.69
C ILE A 200 11.83 14.36 -4.35
N ALA A 201 11.54 13.23 -3.74
CA ALA A 201 11.87 11.91 -4.30
C ALA A 201 11.17 11.68 -5.66
N ILE A 202 9.87 11.96 -5.76
CA ILE A 202 9.11 11.80 -7.01
C ILE A 202 9.66 12.71 -8.12
N THR A 203 9.96 13.96 -7.79
CA THR A 203 10.49 14.92 -8.77
C THR A 203 11.88 14.53 -9.28
N ALA A 204 12.71 13.90 -8.43
CA ALA A 204 14.04 13.42 -8.80
C ALA A 204 14.04 12.10 -9.57
N ALA A 205 12.93 11.37 -9.59
CA ALA A 205 12.86 10.03 -10.16
C ALA A 205 12.96 10.03 -11.71
N ASP A 206 13.59 9.01 -12.26
CA ASP A 206 13.58 8.68 -13.70
C ASP A 206 12.62 7.49 -14.02
N LEU A 207 12.17 6.77 -12.99
CA LEU A 207 11.12 5.76 -13.05
C LEU A 207 10.24 5.87 -11.80
N LEU A 208 8.93 6.03 -11.99
CA LEU A 208 7.94 5.95 -10.91
C LEU A 208 7.08 4.70 -11.08
N ILE A 209 7.17 3.79 -10.11
CA ILE A 209 6.35 2.59 -10.04
C ILE A 209 5.23 2.84 -9.02
N VAL A 210 4.00 2.88 -9.49
CA VAL A 210 2.78 3.00 -8.67
C VAL A 210 2.15 1.63 -8.54
N ALA A 211 1.85 1.18 -7.31
CA ALA A 211 1.37 -0.18 -7.12
C ALA A 211 0.36 -0.31 -5.97
N GLY A 212 -0.60 -1.22 -6.14
CA GLY A 212 -1.53 -1.62 -5.08
C GLY A 212 -2.38 -0.47 -4.52
N THR A 213 -2.76 0.50 -5.34
CA THR A 213 -3.54 1.66 -4.92
C THR A 213 -4.65 1.98 -5.91
N SER A 214 -5.82 2.36 -5.41
CA SER A 214 -6.95 2.82 -6.23
C SER A 214 -6.73 4.23 -6.81
N LEU A 215 -5.74 4.98 -6.30
CA LEU A 215 -5.49 6.39 -6.65
C LEU A 215 -6.68 7.32 -6.41
N THR A 216 -7.53 7.00 -5.44
CA THR A 216 -8.74 7.79 -5.08
C THR A 216 -8.61 8.55 -3.76
N VAL A 217 -7.59 8.26 -2.93
CA VAL A 217 -7.38 8.90 -1.62
C VAL A 217 -6.49 10.13 -1.77
N TYR A 218 -7.09 11.30 -1.62
CA TYR A 218 -6.38 12.58 -1.65
C TYR A 218 -6.00 13.04 -0.23
N PRO A 219 -4.86 13.76 -0.07
CA PRO A 219 -3.99 14.32 -1.13
C PRO A 219 -2.97 13.32 -1.70
N ALA A 220 -2.78 12.14 -1.13
CA ALA A 220 -1.73 11.18 -1.51
C ALA A 220 -1.76 10.81 -3.01
N ALA A 221 -2.92 10.47 -3.57
CA ALA A 221 -3.08 10.16 -5.00
C ALA A 221 -2.62 11.30 -5.92
N GLY A 222 -2.67 12.55 -5.45
CA GLY A 222 -2.23 13.72 -6.20
C GLY A 222 -0.72 13.85 -6.34
N PHE A 223 0.08 13.13 -5.56
CA PHE A 223 1.54 13.29 -5.58
C PHE A 223 2.19 12.74 -6.84
N ILE A 224 1.60 11.74 -7.50
CA ILE A 224 2.13 11.23 -8.77
C ILE A 224 2.25 12.29 -9.87
N ARG A 225 1.49 13.39 -9.80
CA ARG A 225 1.57 14.52 -10.74
C ARG A 225 2.89 15.31 -10.68
N TYR A 226 3.68 15.16 -9.61
CA TYR A 226 5.01 15.76 -9.50
C TYR A 226 6.07 14.98 -10.25
N PHE A 227 5.76 13.77 -10.73
CA PHE A 227 6.62 13.02 -11.62
C PHE A 227 6.59 13.66 -13.02
N SER A 228 7.77 14.01 -13.53
CA SER A 228 7.95 14.65 -14.84
C SER A 228 8.72 13.80 -15.84
N GLY A 229 9.09 12.56 -15.44
CA GLY A 229 9.78 11.61 -16.32
C GLY A 229 8.82 10.87 -17.25
N ASP A 230 9.37 10.12 -18.21
CA ASP A 230 8.61 9.37 -19.21
C ASP A 230 8.19 7.97 -18.71
N ASN A 231 8.88 7.43 -17.69
CA ASN A 231 8.69 6.06 -17.26
C ASN A 231 7.75 5.98 -16.04
N LEU A 232 6.45 5.98 -16.31
CA LEU A 232 5.40 5.82 -15.30
C LEU A 232 4.76 4.44 -15.44
N VAL A 233 4.86 3.60 -14.40
CA VAL A 233 4.40 2.20 -14.39
C VAL A 233 3.31 2.02 -13.36
N LEU A 234 2.24 1.31 -13.71
CA LEU A 234 1.19 0.85 -12.79
C LEU A 234 1.24 -0.66 -12.64
N ILE A 235 1.27 -1.13 -11.38
CA ILE A 235 1.07 -2.53 -11.02
C ILE A 235 -0.12 -2.59 -10.07
N ASN A 236 -1.27 -3.03 -10.57
CA ASN A 236 -2.48 -3.06 -9.76
C ASN A 236 -3.41 -4.16 -10.25
N ARG A 237 -3.99 -4.94 -9.33
CA ARG A 237 -4.86 -6.05 -9.72
C ARG A 237 -6.06 -5.58 -10.53
N ASP A 238 -6.70 -4.53 -10.05
CA ASP A 238 -7.90 -3.98 -10.65
C ASP A 238 -7.57 -2.72 -11.48
N GLU A 239 -8.36 -2.43 -12.50
CA GLU A 239 -8.27 -1.20 -13.29
C GLU A 239 -8.54 0.04 -12.43
N THR A 240 -7.93 1.15 -12.81
CA THR A 240 -8.14 2.46 -12.17
C THR A 240 -8.55 3.51 -13.21
N GLU A 241 -9.23 4.56 -12.78
CA GLU A 241 -9.58 5.69 -13.66
C GLU A 241 -8.35 6.41 -14.23
N MET A 242 -7.18 6.16 -13.67
CA MET A 242 -5.93 6.79 -14.09
C MET A 242 -5.08 5.94 -15.01
N ASP A 243 -5.49 4.73 -15.37
CA ASP A 243 -4.71 3.79 -16.21
C ASP A 243 -4.17 4.45 -17.47
N SER A 244 -4.96 5.27 -18.14
CA SER A 244 -4.55 5.96 -19.37
C SER A 244 -3.33 6.89 -19.25
N LYS A 245 -2.88 7.18 -18.02
CA LYS A 245 -1.70 8.02 -17.76
C LYS A 245 -0.41 7.23 -17.69
N PHE A 246 -0.48 5.90 -17.61
CA PHE A 246 0.67 5.04 -17.41
C PHE A 246 1.21 4.48 -18.71
N GLY A 247 2.53 4.53 -18.88
CA GLY A 247 3.21 3.98 -20.08
C GLY A 247 3.30 2.45 -20.07
N LEU A 248 3.28 1.84 -18.87
CA LEU A 248 3.21 0.39 -18.70
C LEU A 248 2.21 0.07 -17.61
N ILE A 249 1.27 -0.85 -17.91
CA ILE A 249 0.23 -1.28 -16.97
C ILE A 249 0.27 -2.80 -16.85
N ILE A 250 0.35 -3.29 -15.61
CA ILE A 250 0.36 -4.72 -15.28
C ILE A 250 -0.78 -4.98 -14.30
N HIS A 251 -1.88 -5.60 -14.79
CA HIS A 251 -2.99 -5.99 -13.95
C HIS A 251 -2.73 -7.37 -13.33
N GLU A 252 -1.97 -7.35 -12.22
CA GLU A 252 -1.60 -8.52 -11.45
C GLU A 252 -1.27 -8.13 -9.99
N LYS A 253 -1.12 -9.10 -9.10
CA LYS A 253 -0.68 -8.91 -7.72
C LYS A 253 0.72 -8.32 -7.67
N VAL A 254 0.94 -7.40 -6.75
CA VAL A 254 2.19 -6.63 -6.67
C VAL A 254 3.39 -7.51 -6.33
N GLY A 255 3.23 -8.43 -5.37
CA GLY A 255 4.30 -9.36 -4.98
C GLY A 255 4.64 -10.34 -6.11
N GLU A 256 3.64 -10.86 -6.81
CA GLU A 256 3.85 -11.74 -7.97
C GLU A 256 4.68 -11.06 -9.06
N VAL A 257 4.37 -9.80 -9.38
CA VAL A 257 5.12 -9.03 -10.39
C VAL A 257 6.54 -8.71 -9.91
N LEU A 258 6.66 -8.17 -8.69
CA LEU A 258 7.95 -7.73 -8.18
C LEU A 258 8.90 -8.89 -7.90
N SER A 259 8.41 -10.07 -7.49
CA SER A 259 9.24 -11.28 -7.32
C SER A 259 9.99 -11.69 -8.60
N ARG A 260 9.49 -11.29 -9.76
CA ARG A 260 10.01 -11.66 -11.10
C ARG A 260 10.90 -10.60 -11.72
N ILE A 261 11.11 -9.45 -11.06
CA ILE A 261 12.04 -8.44 -11.55
C ILE A 261 13.50 -8.84 -11.28
N ASN A 262 14.36 -8.50 -12.26
CA ASN A 262 15.82 -8.70 -12.21
C ASN A 262 16.50 -7.36 -12.51
N PHE A 263 17.61 -7.06 -11.82
CA PHE A 263 18.36 -5.78 -11.95
C PHE A 263 19.83 -5.91 -11.56
#